data_700a34eeef032988fb464e91b2810707
#
_entry.id   700a34eeef032988fb464e91b2810707
#
_cell.length_a   1.000
_cell.length_b   1.000
_cell.length_c   1.000
_cell.angle_alpha   90.00
_cell.angle_beta   90.00
_cell.angle_gamma   90.00
#
_symmetry.space_group_name_H-M   'P 1'
#
loop_
_entity.id
_entity.type
_entity.pdbx_description
1 polymer ?
#
loop_
_entity_poly.entity_id
_entity_poly.type
_entity_poly.pdbx_seq_one_letter_code
_entity_poly.pdbx_strand_id
1 'polypeptide(L)'
;MINFKNHKLIFLFSIIFFSCSEEKSEFEPSDSQIPPNILLIIADDFGKDYTNGYIEGNLKPQIPAIDNLRLKGLQFNNFWSYPTCSPTRASLITGKHAFKTNVLQPGDILSTNEKTLHSYIKEIPSNNYSNAVIGKWHLSGNNNMINPQTYGLDYFAGIIGGGVQDYYNWRLNTNGAISNNREYITKTLTDMAIDWIQNQNNPWFLWMSYNAPHTPFHTPPVQMHNQGSLPDYNDNLDPKPYYIAAIEAMDFQIGRLIQSIDASKINNTLIIFIGDNGTPGMVSQSPYGRQKSKGTLFQGGINNPMFMSGFGVNRLGIDNNLINTCDIFSTILEIAGSDQYDSMDGKSFLELLEIDYEHRKFQYSEMQNGTQNSKTISNGNYKLIRKPNTDLFFDLKNDPYENNNLGVLNLNSSEKSALNELLSEIENIK
;
A
#
# COMPACT_ATOMS: atom_id res chain seq x y z
N MET A 1 84.27 44.71 7.36
CA MET A 1 83.99 43.92 6.14
C MET A 1 83.39 42.62 6.58
N ILE A 2 82.06 42.50 6.52
CA ILE A 2 81.30 41.32 6.93
C ILE A 2 80.49 40.86 5.72
N ASN A 3 80.74 39.62 5.33
CA ASN A 3 80.18 38.98 4.14
C ASN A 3 78.83 38.35 4.48
N PHE A 4 77.72 38.74 3.82
CA PHE A 4 76.41 38.11 3.93
C PHE A 4 76.25 37.05 2.83
N LYS A 5 76.12 35.80 3.22
CA LYS A 5 75.72 34.68 2.36
C LYS A 5 74.21 34.64 2.18
N ASN A 6 73.71 34.64 1.00
CA ASN A 6 72.37 34.47 0.56
C ASN A 6 71.90 33.01 0.79
N HIS A 7 70.90 32.79 1.62
CA HIS A 7 70.09 31.53 1.67
C HIS A 7 68.81 31.71 0.90
N LYS A 8 68.64 30.96 -0.19
CA LYS A 8 67.38 30.82 -0.90
C LYS A 8 66.55 29.84 -0.16
N LEU A 9 65.37 30.31 0.38
CA LEU A 9 64.32 29.49 1.00
C LEU A 9 63.43 28.95 -0.13
N ILE A 10 63.41 27.62 -0.32
CA ILE A 10 62.50 26.95 -1.23
C ILE A 10 61.26 26.63 -0.45
N PHE A 11 60.12 27.30 -0.79
CA PHE A 11 58.80 26.95 -0.29
C PHE A 11 58.22 25.77 -1.09
N LEU A 12 58.10 24.61 -0.46
CA LEU A 12 57.41 23.45 -1.00
C LEU A 12 55.92 23.64 -0.70
N PHE A 13 55.13 23.91 -1.75
CA PHE A 13 53.65 23.94 -1.65
C PHE A 13 53.14 22.49 -1.73
N SER A 14 52.75 21.91 -0.60
CA SER A 14 52.05 20.66 -0.56
C SER A 14 50.56 20.92 -0.89
N ILE A 15 50.14 20.52 -2.07
CA ILE A 15 48.75 20.51 -2.46
C ILE A 15 48.11 19.28 -1.79
N ILE A 16 47.33 19.53 -0.75
CA ILE A 16 46.46 18.48 -0.13
C ILE A 16 45.19 18.40 -0.97
N PHE A 17 45.04 17.32 -1.73
CA PHE A 17 43.78 16.95 -2.35
C PHE A 17 42.82 16.44 -1.25
N PHE A 18 41.84 17.27 -0.88
CA PHE A 18 40.66 16.75 -0.17
C PHE A 18 39.81 15.95 -1.16
N SER A 19 39.94 14.65 -1.09
CA SER A 19 38.94 13.75 -1.69
C SER A 19 37.69 13.81 -0.79
N CYS A 20 36.65 14.49 -1.25
CA CYS A 20 35.32 14.40 -0.65
C CYS A 20 34.75 13.04 -1.06
N SER A 21 34.92 12.02 -0.24
CA SER A 21 34.10 10.85 -0.30
C SER A 21 32.74 11.24 0.31
N GLU A 22 31.67 11.21 -0.46
CA GLU A 22 30.32 11.18 0.09
C GLU A 22 30.23 9.92 0.95
N GLU A 23 30.38 10.08 2.26
CA GLU A 23 29.95 9.07 3.21
C GLU A 23 28.44 9.01 3.11
N LYS A 24 27.93 7.94 2.46
CA LYS A 24 26.56 7.49 2.73
C LYS A 24 26.49 7.28 4.24
N SER A 25 25.62 8.02 4.91
CA SER A 25 25.27 7.73 6.28
C SER A 25 24.59 6.35 6.27
N GLU A 26 25.38 5.30 6.47
CA GLU A 26 24.82 4.00 6.84
C GLU A 26 24.10 4.24 8.17
N PHE A 27 22.79 4.03 8.17
CA PHE A 27 22.00 3.96 9.39
C PHE A 27 22.51 2.73 10.15
N GLU A 28 23.48 2.96 11.04
CA GLU A 28 23.92 1.95 12.00
C GLU A 28 22.76 1.75 12.96
N PRO A 29 22.07 0.60 12.96
CA PRO A 29 21.11 0.31 14.01
C PRO A 29 21.88 0.27 15.32
N SER A 30 21.58 1.22 16.21
CA SER A 30 22.21 1.28 17.54
C SER A 30 22.02 -0.08 18.22
N ASP A 31 23.13 -0.71 18.60
CA ASP A 31 23.19 -1.98 19.32
C ASP A 31 22.17 -1.97 20.49
N SER A 32 21.15 -2.86 20.41
CA SER A 32 20.13 -3.16 21.44
C SER A 32 18.72 -2.58 21.31
N GLN A 33 18.30 -1.97 20.21
CA GLN A 33 16.88 -1.61 20.08
C GLN A 33 16.04 -2.83 19.69
N ILE A 34 14.98 -3.07 20.49
CA ILE A 34 13.95 -4.08 20.16
C ILE A 34 13.33 -3.69 18.80
N PRO A 35 13.33 -4.59 17.80
CA PRO A 35 12.73 -4.30 16.51
C PRO A 35 11.28 -3.84 16.64
N PRO A 36 10.80 -2.91 15.80
CA PRO A 36 9.45 -2.37 15.92
C PRO A 36 8.38 -3.41 15.58
N ASN A 37 7.22 -3.26 16.19
CA ASN A 37 6.02 -3.93 15.68
C ASN A 37 5.58 -3.27 14.39
N ILE A 38 4.95 -4.03 13.51
CA ILE A 38 4.47 -3.54 12.21
C ILE A 38 3.00 -3.93 12.04
N LEU A 39 2.13 -2.93 11.90
CA LEU A 39 0.71 -3.09 11.63
C LEU A 39 0.39 -2.57 10.23
N LEU A 40 0.19 -3.47 9.27
CA LEU A 40 -0.29 -3.14 7.92
C LEU A 40 -1.82 -3.30 7.87
N ILE A 41 -2.54 -2.20 7.74
CA ILE A 41 -4.00 -2.15 7.64
C ILE A 41 -4.38 -1.96 6.17
N ILE A 42 -5.19 -2.87 5.64
CA ILE A 42 -5.67 -2.83 4.26
C ILE A 42 -7.19 -2.71 4.26
N ALA A 43 -7.69 -1.64 3.63
CA ALA A 43 -9.12 -1.45 3.35
C ALA A 43 -9.41 -1.94 1.92
N ASP A 44 -10.42 -2.81 1.78
CA ASP A 44 -10.79 -3.42 0.50
C ASP A 44 -11.78 -2.53 -0.27
N ASP A 45 -11.38 -2.09 -1.47
CA ASP A 45 -12.19 -1.18 -2.30
C ASP A 45 -12.34 0.25 -1.75
N PHE A 46 -11.30 0.80 -1.17
CA PHE A 46 -11.31 2.12 -0.54
C PHE A 46 -10.42 3.12 -1.29
N GLY A 47 -11.04 4.01 -2.07
CA GLY A 47 -10.37 5.02 -2.87
C GLY A 47 -10.26 6.39 -2.19
N LYS A 48 -9.50 7.31 -2.80
CA LYS A 48 -9.29 8.69 -2.33
C LYS A 48 -10.57 9.51 -2.25
N ASP A 49 -11.54 9.24 -3.12
CA ASP A 49 -12.81 9.97 -3.19
C ASP A 49 -13.67 9.82 -1.92
N TYR A 50 -13.38 8.84 -1.06
CA TYR A 50 -13.98 8.69 0.28
C TYR A 50 -13.00 8.89 1.43
N THR A 51 -11.77 9.31 1.14
CA THR A 51 -10.74 9.48 2.17
C THR A 51 -10.52 10.96 2.47
N ASN A 52 -10.55 11.34 3.74
CA ASN A 52 -10.20 12.69 4.17
C ASN A 52 -8.72 13.00 3.87
N GLY A 53 -8.40 14.29 3.68
CA GLY A 53 -7.04 14.72 3.31
C GLY A 53 -6.76 14.69 1.81
N TYR A 54 -7.62 14.03 1.02
CA TYR A 54 -7.61 14.10 -0.45
C TYR A 54 -8.80 14.94 -0.93
N ILE A 55 -8.61 15.64 -2.05
CA ILE A 55 -9.58 16.61 -2.56
C ILE A 55 -10.72 15.99 -3.36
N GLU A 56 -10.56 14.74 -3.75
CA GLU A 56 -11.54 13.97 -4.54
C GLU A 56 -12.75 13.61 -3.70
N GLY A 57 -13.93 13.62 -4.31
CA GLY A 57 -15.20 13.29 -3.67
C GLY A 57 -15.74 14.35 -2.73
N ASN A 58 -17.05 14.51 -2.71
CA ASN A 58 -17.75 15.48 -1.86
C ASN A 58 -18.41 14.86 -0.63
N LEU A 59 -18.70 13.55 -0.69
CA LEU A 59 -19.29 12.82 0.43
C LEU A 59 -18.16 12.14 1.21
N LYS A 60 -17.80 12.72 2.35
CA LYS A 60 -16.73 12.19 3.20
C LYS A 60 -17.33 11.47 4.43
N PRO A 61 -16.91 10.21 4.69
CA PRO A 61 -17.27 9.51 5.92
C PRO A 61 -16.62 10.17 7.14
N GLN A 62 -17.17 9.91 8.31
CA GLN A 62 -16.53 10.25 9.58
C GLN A 62 -15.55 9.14 9.97
N ILE A 63 -14.26 9.40 9.79
CA ILE A 63 -13.18 8.40 9.96
C ILE A 63 -12.08 8.91 10.94
N PRO A 64 -12.43 9.20 12.20
CA PRO A 64 -11.51 9.82 13.13
C PRO A 64 -10.26 8.99 13.44
N ALA A 65 -10.31 7.66 13.38
CA ALA A 65 -9.14 6.80 13.61
C ALA A 65 -8.15 6.88 12.44
N ILE A 66 -8.64 6.77 11.19
CA ILE A 66 -7.83 6.92 9.98
C ILE A 66 -7.29 8.36 9.87
N ASP A 67 -8.12 9.36 10.17
CA ASP A 67 -7.70 10.76 10.19
C ASP A 67 -6.59 11.02 11.22
N ASN A 68 -6.65 10.39 12.38
CA ASN A 68 -5.60 10.52 13.39
C ASN A 68 -4.26 9.92 12.91
N LEU A 69 -4.28 8.78 12.20
CA LEU A 69 -3.08 8.24 11.56
C LEU A 69 -2.50 9.23 10.54
N ARG A 70 -3.35 9.77 9.67
CA ARG A 70 -2.96 10.76 8.67
C ARG A 70 -2.38 12.03 9.30
N LEU A 71 -3.01 12.57 10.32
CA LEU A 71 -2.60 13.84 10.97
C LEU A 71 -1.34 13.70 11.83
N LYS A 72 -1.08 12.50 12.36
CA LYS A 72 0.11 12.18 13.14
C LYS A 72 1.21 11.50 12.35
N GLY A 73 1.10 11.47 11.04
CA GLY A 73 2.01 10.76 10.18
C GLY A 73 2.23 11.42 8.84
N LEU A 74 2.65 10.63 7.89
CA LEU A 74 2.93 11.01 6.51
C LEU A 74 1.83 10.46 5.60
N GLN A 75 1.20 11.35 4.81
CA GLN A 75 0.24 11.02 3.76
C GLN A 75 0.96 10.97 2.42
N PHE A 76 0.78 9.90 1.65
CA PHE A 76 1.33 9.78 0.31
C PHE A 76 0.28 10.13 -0.75
N ASN A 77 0.58 11.12 -1.60
CA ASN A 77 -0.32 11.55 -2.66
C ASN A 77 -0.24 10.68 -3.91
N ASN A 78 0.84 9.94 -4.11
CA ASN A 78 1.07 9.14 -5.31
C ASN A 78 1.43 7.70 -4.96
N PHE A 79 0.52 7.01 -4.28
CA PHE A 79 0.63 5.58 -4.05
C PHE A 79 -0.18 4.81 -5.10
N TRP A 80 0.52 4.10 -5.99
CA TRP A 80 -0.12 3.26 -6.99
C TRP A 80 -0.22 1.81 -6.54
N SER A 81 -1.45 1.34 -6.45
CA SER A 81 -1.80 -0.07 -6.35
C SER A 81 -2.13 -0.66 -7.72
N TYR A 82 -2.66 -1.86 -7.74
CA TYR A 82 -3.26 -2.43 -8.94
C TYR A 82 -4.77 -2.14 -9.00
N PRO A 83 -5.39 -2.24 -10.20
CA PRO A 83 -6.82 -1.95 -10.36
C PRO A 83 -7.76 -2.84 -9.56
N THR A 84 -7.28 -3.98 -9.06
CA THR A 84 -8.04 -4.98 -8.31
C THR A 84 -7.23 -5.63 -7.20
N CYS A 85 -7.92 -6.28 -6.26
CA CYS A 85 -7.35 -6.73 -4.98
C CYS A 85 -6.29 -7.83 -5.10
N SER A 86 -6.48 -8.92 -5.88
CA SER A 86 -5.49 -10.02 -5.92
C SER A 86 -4.11 -9.58 -6.43
N PRO A 87 -3.97 -8.81 -7.53
CA PRO A 87 -2.68 -8.31 -7.99
C PRO A 87 -1.99 -7.40 -6.96
N THR A 88 -2.74 -6.50 -6.30
CA THR A 88 -2.19 -5.65 -5.24
C THR A 88 -1.65 -6.49 -4.09
N ARG A 89 -2.41 -7.46 -3.61
CA ARG A 89 -2.02 -8.34 -2.52
C ARG A 89 -0.82 -9.22 -2.89
N ALA A 90 -0.76 -9.74 -4.13
CA ALA A 90 0.39 -10.48 -4.63
C ALA A 90 1.66 -9.60 -4.67
N SER A 91 1.56 -8.37 -5.14
CA SER A 91 2.67 -7.43 -5.17
C SER A 91 3.14 -7.04 -3.76
N LEU A 92 2.22 -6.77 -2.84
CA LEU A 92 2.53 -6.49 -1.43
C LEU A 92 3.28 -7.64 -0.74
N ILE A 93 2.85 -8.88 -0.99
CA ILE A 93 3.40 -10.03 -0.26
C ILE A 93 4.69 -10.59 -0.87
N THR A 94 4.96 -10.29 -2.16
CA THR A 94 6.16 -10.80 -2.88
C THR A 94 7.19 -9.74 -3.22
N GLY A 95 6.86 -8.45 -3.12
CA GLY A 95 7.72 -7.35 -3.57
C GLY A 95 7.92 -7.27 -5.08
N LYS A 96 7.13 -8.04 -5.85
CA LYS A 96 7.23 -8.15 -7.30
C LYS A 96 6.07 -7.43 -8.01
N HIS A 97 6.31 -7.01 -9.25
CA HIS A 97 5.20 -6.63 -10.12
C HIS A 97 4.28 -7.81 -10.40
N ALA A 98 2.99 -7.54 -10.61
CA ALA A 98 1.96 -8.57 -10.68
C ALA A 98 2.21 -9.59 -11.83
N PHE A 99 2.70 -9.14 -12.99
CA PHE A 99 3.00 -10.05 -14.11
C PHE A 99 4.07 -11.11 -13.77
N LYS A 100 4.99 -10.81 -12.84
CA LYS A 100 6.01 -11.78 -12.38
C LYS A 100 5.44 -12.84 -11.47
N THR A 101 4.33 -12.56 -10.80
CA THR A 101 3.65 -13.49 -9.91
C THR A 101 2.58 -14.31 -10.62
N ASN A 102 2.22 -13.95 -11.87
CA ASN A 102 1.07 -14.44 -12.62
C ASN A 102 -0.29 -14.23 -11.92
N VAL A 103 -0.37 -13.27 -11.00
CA VAL A 103 -1.61 -12.84 -10.34
C VAL A 103 -2.01 -11.50 -10.94
N LEU A 104 -2.82 -11.52 -12.02
CA LEU A 104 -3.14 -10.35 -12.84
C LEU A 104 -4.60 -9.91 -12.73
N GLN A 105 -5.46 -10.77 -12.18
CA GLN A 105 -6.90 -10.51 -12.04
C GLN A 105 -7.45 -11.13 -10.74
N PRO A 106 -8.63 -10.69 -10.30
CA PRO A 106 -9.25 -11.24 -9.09
C PRO A 106 -9.46 -12.74 -9.18
N GLY A 107 -9.01 -13.47 -8.16
CA GLY A 107 -9.17 -14.91 -8.08
C GLY A 107 -8.04 -15.73 -8.71
N ASP A 108 -7.02 -15.09 -9.27
CA ASP A 108 -5.78 -15.79 -9.62
C ASP A 108 -5.09 -16.34 -8.35
N ILE A 109 -4.30 -17.38 -8.55
CA ILE A 109 -3.64 -18.10 -7.47
C ILE A 109 -2.15 -17.75 -7.46
N LEU A 110 -1.68 -17.24 -6.34
CA LEU A 110 -0.25 -17.08 -6.10
C LEU A 110 0.42 -18.46 -6.00
N SER A 111 1.52 -18.65 -6.72
CA SER A 111 2.29 -19.89 -6.60
C SER A 111 2.81 -20.09 -5.18
N THR A 112 2.67 -21.30 -4.64
CA THR A 112 3.24 -21.67 -3.33
C THR A 112 4.77 -21.71 -3.32
N ASN A 113 5.41 -21.62 -4.50
CA ASN A 113 6.85 -21.46 -4.63
C ASN A 113 7.33 -20.01 -4.45
N GLU A 114 6.41 -19.04 -4.43
CA GLU A 114 6.77 -17.66 -4.16
C GLU A 114 7.18 -17.49 -2.70
N LYS A 115 8.35 -16.92 -2.49
CA LYS A 115 8.79 -16.53 -1.16
C LYS A 115 8.09 -15.23 -0.78
N THR A 116 7.42 -15.23 0.35
CA THR A 116 6.56 -14.13 0.79
C THR A 116 7.23 -13.24 1.82
N LEU A 117 6.71 -12.03 2.02
CA LEU A 117 7.12 -11.10 3.08
C LEU A 117 7.16 -11.78 4.45
N HIS A 118 6.15 -12.62 4.76
CA HIS A 118 6.08 -13.37 6.01
C HIS A 118 7.25 -14.37 6.14
N SER A 119 7.59 -15.05 5.03
CA SER A 119 8.74 -15.97 5.02
C SER A 119 10.08 -15.23 5.19
N TYR A 120 10.25 -14.08 4.54
CA TYR A 120 11.45 -13.25 4.69
C TYR A 120 11.62 -12.76 6.12
N ILE A 121 10.55 -12.23 6.74
CA ILE A 121 10.56 -11.76 8.13
C ILE A 121 10.95 -12.87 9.11
N LYS A 122 10.48 -14.10 8.91
CA LYS A 122 10.83 -15.26 9.74
C LYS A 122 12.30 -15.64 9.65
N GLU A 123 12.94 -15.37 8.53
CA GLU A 123 14.35 -15.72 8.31
C GLU A 123 15.34 -14.68 8.85
N ILE A 124 14.87 -13.56 9.41
CA ILE A 124 15.74 -12.56 10.03
C ILE A 124 16.30 -13.14 11.34
N PRO A 125 17.62 -13.41 11.41
CA PRO A 125 18.17 -14.30 12.46
C PRO A 125 18.05 -13.76 13.88
N SER A 126 17.94 -12.45 14.06
CA SER A 126 18.01 -11.79 15.38
C SER A 126 16.66 -11.37 15.94
N ASN A 127 15.56 -11.47 15.19
CA ASN A 127 14.38 -10.66 15.50
C ASN A 127 13.15 -11.44 16.00
N ASN A 128 13.11 -12.77 15.86
CA ASN A 128 12.01 -13.63 16.34
C ASN A 128 10.60 -13.07 16.13
N TYR A 129 10.34 -12.44 14.97
CA TYR A 129 9.03 -11.88 14.69
C TYR A 129 7.95 -12.96 14.71
N SER A 130 6.86 -12.67 15.42
CA SER A 130 5.59 -13.35 15.22
C SER A 130 4.88 -12.71 14.03
N ASN A 131 4.28 -13.49 13.13
CA ASN A 131 3.58 -12.92 11.98
C ASN A 131 2.16 -13.48 11.81
N ALA A 132 1.25 -12.64 11.35
CA ALA A 132 -0.14 -13.04 11.09
C ALA A 132 -0.75 -12.31 9.91
N VAL A 133 -1.71 -12.98 9.26
CA VAL A 133 -2.72 -12.34 8.42
C VAL A 133 -4.09 -12.55 9.05
N ILE A 134 -4.80 -11.47 9.32
CA ILE A 134 -6.17 -11.52 9.84
C ILE A 134 -7.07 -10.74 8.87
N GLY A 135 -8.07 -11.44 8.31
CA GLY A 135 -9.01 -10.90 7.35
C GLY A 135 -9.00 -11.57 5.98
N LYS A 136 -9.16 -10.77 4.92
CA LYS A 136 -9.22 -11.25 3.54
C LYS A 136 -7.84 -11.64 3.02
N TRP A 137 -7.73 -12.87 2.49
CA TRP A 137 -6.51 -13.37 1.85
C TRP A 137 -6.47 -13.09 0.34
N HIS A 138 -7.36 -13.70 -0.42
CA HIS A 138 -7.59 -13.55 -1.87
C HIS A 138 -6.39 -13.85 -2.78
N LEU A 139 -5.51 -14.79 -2.37
CA LEU A 139 -4.35 -15.26 -3.15
C LEU A 139 -4.37 -16.79 -3.41
N SER A 140 -5.46 -17.46 -3.02
CA SER A 140 -5.64 -18.91 -3.21
C SER A 140 -6.81 -19.24 -4.14
N GLY A 141 -7.21 -18.31 -4.99
CA GLY A 141 -8.38 -18.44 -5.85
C GLY A 141 -9.70 -18.26 -5.11
N ASN A 142 -10.81 -18.33 -5.86
CA ASN A 142 -12.15 -18.20 -5.27
C ASN A 142 -12.72 -19.54 -4.77
N ASN A 143 -12.29 -20.64 -5.38
CA ASN A 143 -12.79 -22.00 -5.08
C ASN A 143 -11.70 -22.93 -4.55
N ASN A 144 -10.45 -22.49 -4.53
CA ASN A 144 -9.33 -23.29 -4.06
C ASN A 144 -9.01 -22.95 -2.61
N MET A 145 -8.76 -23.98 -1.83
CA MET A 145 -8.61 -23.89 -0.38
C MET A 145 -7.14 -24.07 0.04
N ILE A 146 -6.19 -23.54 -0.75
CA ILE A 146 -4.79 -23.52 -0.31
C ILE A 146 -4.72 -22.75 1.01
N ASN A 147 -4.28 -23.43 2.04
CA ASN A 147 -4.15 -22.84 3.36
C ASN A 147 -3.13 -21.69 3.33
N PRO A 148 -3.46 -20.47 3.74
CA PRO A 148 -2.51 -19.35 3.79
C PRO A 148 -1.23 -19.62 4.57
N GLN A 149 -1.23 -20.53 5.53
CA GLN A 149 -0.02 -20.92 6.25
C GLN A 149 1.08 -21.54 5.36
N THR A 150 0.73 -22.12 4.19
CA THR A 150 1.72 -22.56 3.19
C THR A 150 2.62 -21.43 2.68
N TYR A 151 2.20 -20.18 2.85
CA TYR A 151 2.93 -18.99 2.42
C TYR A 151 3.77 -18.36 3.56
N GLY A 152 4.12 -19.14 4.59
CA GLY A 152 5.02 -18.71 5.66
C GLY A 152 4.35 -18.01 6.84
N LEU A 153 3.01 -17.98 6.92
CA LEU A 153 2.29 -17.39 8.03
C LEU A 153 2.37 -18.27 9.28
N ASP A 154 2.55 -17.64 10.44
CA ASP A 154 2.43 -18.31 11.74
C ASP A 154 0.96 -18.46 12.14
N TYR A 155 0.14 -17.43 11.83
CA TYR A 155 -1.28 -17.40 12.14
C TYR A 155 -2.09 -16.82 10.98
N PHE A 156 -3.21 -17.46 10.70
CA PHE A 156 -4.22 -16.97 9.77
C PHE A 156 -5.62 -17.07 10.39
N ALA A 157 -6.39 -15.98 10.32
CA ALA A 157 -7.81 -15.98 10.65
C ALA A 157 -8.57 -15.07 9.69
N GLY A 158 -9.57 -15.61 8.97
CA GLY A 158 -10.32 -14.78 8.02
C GLY A 158 -11.00 -15.57 6.91
N ILE A 159 -11.11 -14.91 5.75
CA ILE A 159 -11.67 -15.53 4.54
C ILE A 159 -10.56 -15.75 3.50
N ILE A 160 -10.57 -16.93 2.86
CA ILE A 160 -9.58 -17.29 1.84
C ILE A 160 -9.92 -16.62 0.49
N GLY A 161 -11.21 -16.53 0.15
CA GLY A 161 -11.69 -15.97 -1.12
C GLY A 161 -11.73 -14.44 -1.15
N GLY A 162 -12.25 -13.90 -2.27
CA GLY A 162 -12.25 -12.48 -2.55
C GLY A 162 -13.31 -11.64 -1.81
N GLY A 163 -14.31 -12.25 -1.20
CA GLY A 163 -15.36 -11.55 -0.48
C GLY A 163 -16.29 -12.51 0.26
N VAL A 164 -17.26 -11.97 0.94
CA VAL A 164 -18.32 -12.71 1.64
C VAL A 164 -19.65 -12.54 0.91
N GLN A 165 -20.54 -13.52 1.07
CA GLN A 165 -21.91 -13.39 0.58
C GLN A 165 -22.78 -12.54 1.52
N ASP A 166 -22.42 -12.54 2.81
CA ASP A 166 -23.14 -11.83 3.86
C ASP A 166 -22.14 -11.47 4.98
N TYR A 167 -22.15 -10.22 5.43
CA TYR A 167 -21.29 -9.72 6.51
C TYR A 167 -21.67 -10.27 7.90
N TYR A 168 -22.83 -10.89 8.03
CA TYR A 168 -23.34 -11.49 9.28
C TYR A 168 -23.52 -13.01 9.19
N ASN A 169 -23.19 -13.63 8.04
CA ASN A 169 -23.23 -15.09 7.88
C ASN A 169 -22.13 -15.52 6.90
N TRP A 170 -20.98 -15.83 7.45
CA TRP A 170 -19.76 -16.08 6.66
C TRP A 170 -18.93 -17.23 7.22
N ARG A 171 -18.01 -17.73 6.42
CA ARG A 171 -17.12 -18.84 6.81
C ARG A 171 -15.79 -18.28 7.27
N LEU A 172 -15.51 -18.47 8.57
CA LEU A 172 -14.23 -18.19 9.18
C LEU A 172 -13.29 -19.38 8.99
N ASN A 173 -12.10 -19.12 8.44
CA ASN A 173 -10.99 -20.05 8.46
C ASN A 173 -9.98 -19.58 9.52
N THR A 174 -9.62 -20.46 10.45
CA THR A 174 -8.57 -20.23 11.44
C THR A 174 -7.54 -21.33 11.30
N ASN A 175 -6.37 -21.02 10.72
CA ASN A 175 -5.29 -21.98 10.50
C ASN A 175 -5.73 -23.27 9.78
N GLY A 176 -6.64 -23.18 8.84
CA GLY A 176 -7.20 -24.30 8.09
C GLY A 176 -8.48 -24.89 8.68
N ALA A 177 -8.80 -24.62 9.94
CA ALA A 177 -10.08 -25.01 10.54
C ALA A 177 -11.19 -24.04 10.09
N ILE A 178 -12.30 -24.58 9.56
CA ILE A 178 -13.39 -23.77 9.01
C ILE A 178 -14.59 -23.88 9.95
N SER A 179 -15.17 -22.72 10.31
CA SER A 179 -16.38 -22.59 11.08
C SER A 179 -17.35 -21.57 10.45
N ASN A 180 -18.65 -21.69 10.73
CA ASN A 180 -19.60 -20.66 10.37
C ASN A 180 -19.61 -19.59 11.46
N ASN A 181 -19.52 -18.32 11.05
CA ASN A 181 -19.61 -17.18 11.94
C ASN A 181 -20.87 -16.36 11.60
N ARG A 182 -21.56 -15.85 12.61
CA ARG A 182 -22.78 -15.04 12.48
C ARG A 182 -22.65 -13.65 13.11
N GLU A 183 -21.47 -13.32 13.60
CA GLU A 183 -21.13 -11.98 14.04
C GLU A 183 -20.70 -11.10 12.86
N TYR A 184 -20.84 -9.80 13.01
CA TYR A 184 -20.38 -8.83 12.01
C TYR A 184 -18.89 -9.01 11.73
N ILE A 185 -18.55 -9.35 10.49
CA ILE A 185 -17.17 -9.79 10.12
C ILE A 185 -16.10 -8.78 10.51
N THR A 186 -16.34 -7.46 10.28
CA THR A 186 -15.37 -6.41 10.59
C THR A 186 -15.04 -6.37 12.08
N LYS A 187 -16.06 -6.56 12.94
CA LYS A 187 -15.88 -6.65 14.40
C LYS A 187 -15.12 -7.92 14.79
N THR A 188 -15.56 -9.07 14.30
CA THR A 188 -14.94 -10.37 14.64
C THR A 188 -13.46 -10.40 14.28
N LEU A 189 -13.10 -9.94 13.08
CA LEU A 189 -11.71 -9.89 12.65
C LEU A 189 -10.87 -8.94 13.52
N THR A 190 -11.46 -7.82 13.95
CA THR A 190 -10.79 -6.89 14.88
C THR A 190 -10.59 -7.51 16.24
N ASP A 191 -11.61 -8.18 16.79
CA ASP A 191 -11.49 -8.87 18.09
C ASP A 191 -10.38 -9.93 18.04
N MET A 192 -10.29 -10.71 16.95
CA MET A 192 -9.21 -11.69 16.74
C MET A 192 -7.83 -11.03 16.62
N ALA A 193 -7.74 -9.87 15.97
CA ALA A 193 -6.50 -9.11 15.85
C ALA A 193 -6.04 -8.57 17.21
N ILE A 194 -6.96 -8.03 18.00
CA ILE A 194 -6.70 -7.55 19.37
C ILE A 194 -6.19 -8.71 20.23
N ASP A 195 -6.91 -9.83 20.21
CA ASP A 195 -6.55 -11.02 20.99
C ASP A 195 -5.14 -11.55 20.57
N TRP A 196 -4.88 -11.59 19.27
CA TRP A 196 -3.59 -12.02 18.75
C TRP A 196 -2.45 -11.07 19.19
N ILE A 197 -2.60 -9.74 19.05
CA ILE A 197 -1.58 -8.75 19.46
C ILE A 197 -1.29 -8.84 20.97
N GLN A 198 -2.33 -8.96 21.79
CA GLN A 198 -2.19 -9.01 23.25
C GLN A 198 -1.40 -10.22 23.74
N ASN A 199 -1.41 -11.30 22.96
CA ASN A 199 -0.66 -12.52 23.26
C ASN A 199 0.77 -12.54 22.69
N GLN A 200 1.25 -11.44 22.04
CA GLN A 200 2.63 -11.38 21.55
C GLN A 200 3.61 -10.84 22.59
N ASN A 201 4.65 -11.61 22.83
CA ASN A 201 5.78 -11.20 23.68
C ASN A 201 7.00 -10.74 22.85
N ASN A 202 7.06 -11.13 21.59
CA ASN A 202 8.09 -10.77 20.62
C ASN A 202 7.61 -9.61 19.72
N PRO A 203 8.49 -8.95 18.96
CA PRO A 203 8.09 -8.09 17.86
C PRO A 203 7.15 -8.83 16.91
N TRP A 204 6.20 -8.13 16.35
CA TRP A 204 5.21 -8.76 15.50
C TRP A 204 4.92 -7.98 14.21
N PHE A 205 4.57 -8.72 13.17
CA PHE A 205 4.03 -8.20 11.93
C PHE A 205 2.59 -8.70 11.77
N LEU A 206 1.64 -7.78 11.81
CA LEU A 206 0.23 -8.07 11.53
C LEU A 206 -0.21 -7.41 10.22
N TRP A 207 -0.62 -8.26 9.26
CA TRP A 207 -1.35 -7.85 8.07
C TRP A 207 -2.85 -7.92 8.40
N MET A 208 -3.42 -6.79 8.81
CA MET A 208 -4.85 -6.65 9.10
C MET A 208 -5.59 -6.27 7.82
N SER A 209 -6.36 -7.18 7.26
CA SER A 209 -7.00 -7.07 5.95
C SER A 209 -8.52 -7.04 6.09
N TYR A 210 -9.09 -5.85 6.20
CA TYR A 210 -10.53 -5.70 6.28
C TYR A 210 -11.22 -6.06 4.96
N ASN A 211 -12.42 -6.66 5.03
CA ASN A 211 -13.32 -6.84 3.90
C ASN A 211 -14.07 -5.55 3.56
N ALA A 212 -14.29 -4.70 4.55
CA ALA A 212 -14.97 -3.42 4.38
C ALA A 212 -14.05 -2.43 3.63
N PRO A 213 -14.65 -1.55 2.80
CA PRO A 213 -16.06 -1.45 2.45
C PRO A 213 -16.51 -2.26 1.21
N HIS A 214 -15.81 -3.34 0.82
CA HIS A 214 -16.16 -4.19 -0.34
C HIS A 214 -17.61 -4.71 -0.24
N THR A 215 -18.24 -4.90 -1.39
CA THR A 215 -19.59 -5.49 -1.49
C THR A 215 -19.68 -6.91 -0.88
N PRO A 216 -20.89 -7.36 -0.47
CA PRO A 216 -22.21 -6.76 -0.66
C PRO A 216 -22.45 -5.53 0.22
N PHE A 217 -23.20 -4.56 -0.30
CA PHE A 217 -23.68 -3.45 0.54
C PHE A 217 -24.58 -4.00 1.63
N HIS A 218 -24.45 -3.47 2.83
CA HIS A 218 -25.15 -3.97 4.02
C HIS A 218 -25.27 -2.84 5.04
N THR A 219 -26.09 -3.07 6.05
CA THR A 219 -26.24 -2.16 7.20
C THR A 219 -25.31 -2.62 8.32
N PRO A 220 -24.21 -1.91 8.61
CA PRO A 220 -23.37 -2.21 9.78
C PRO A 220 -24.13 -1.99 11.10
N PRO A 221 -23.62 -2.49 12.25
CA PRO A 221 -24.20 -2.19 13.56
C PRO A 221 -24.29 -0.67 13.79
N VAL A 222 -25.47 -0.19 14.18
CA VAL A 222 -25.81 1.25 14.26
C VAL A 222 -24.86 2.08 15.13
N GLN A 223 -24.25 1.48 16.14
CA GLN A 223 -23.27 2.15 17.01
C GLN A 223 -21.88 2.33 16.37
N MET A 224 -21.65 1.81 15.17
CA MET A 224 -20.36 1.87 14.47
C MET A 224 -20.35 2.84 13.31
N HIS A 225 -21.46 3.55 13.03
CA HIS A 225 -21.54 4.51 11.93
C HIS A 225 -22.45 5.70 12.27
N ASN A 226 -22.37 6.77 11.50
CA ASN A 226 -23.13 8.01 11.70
C ASN A 226 -24.21 8.24 10.63
N GLN A 227 -24.56 7.22 9.84
CA GLN A 227 -25.54 7.34 8.75
C GLN A 227 -27.01 7.24 9.21
N GLY A 228 -27.24 7.25 10.53
CA GLY A 228 -28.58 7.12 11.10
C GLY A 228 -29.15 5.70 10.95
N SER A 229 -30.48 5.59 10.94
CA SER A 229 -31.15 4.30 10.76
C SER A 229 -31.23 3.96 9.28
N LEU A 230 -30.43 3.01 8.83
CA LEU A 230 -30.48 2.47 7.48
C LEU A 230 -31.35 1.17 7.50
N PRO A 231 -32.30 1.02 6.57
CA PRO A 231 -32.99 -0.25 6.36
C PRO A 231 -32.01 -1.29 5.78
N ASP A 232 -32.40 -2.55 5.76
CA ASP A 232 -31.62 -3.59 5.07
C ASP A 232 -31.46 -3.22 3.59
N TYR A 233 -30.23 -3.34 3.09
CA TYR A 233 -29.92 -2.96 1.71
C TYR A 233 -30.68 -3.85 0.70
N ASN A 234 -31.18 -3.22 -0.34
CA ASN A 234 -31.65 -3.89 -1.56
C ASN A 234 -31.35 -3.00 -2.78
N ASP A 235 -31.36 -3.59 -3.97
CA ASP A 235 -30.93 -2.94 -5.21
C ASP A 235 -31.74 -1.72 -5.67
N ASN A 236 -32.86 -1.42 -5.02
CA ASN A 236 -33.66 -0.21 -5.27
C ASN A 236 -33.19 0.98 -4.45
N LEU A 237 -32.26 0.80 -3.52
CA LEU A 237 -31.73 1.85 -2.64
C LEU A 237 -30.42 2.42 -3.20
N ASP A 238 -30.12 3.69 -2.85
CA ASP A 238 -28.81 4.25 -3.12
C ASP A 238 -27.74 3.52 -2.29
N PRO A 239 -26.73 2.89 -2.90
CA PRO A 239 -25.70 2.17 -2.18
C PRO A 239 -24.72 3.06 -1.39
N LYS A 240 -24.65 4.37 -1.70
CA LYS A 240 -23.64 5.26 -1.10
C LYS A 240 -23.75 5.40 0.42
N PRO A 241 -24.93 5.58 1.04
CA PRO A 241 -25.04 5.59 2.50
C PRO A 241 -24.54 4.31 3.17
N TYR A 242 -24.75 3.15 2.55
CA TYR A 242 -24.30 1.85 3.07
C TYR A 242 -22.78 1.69 2.93
N TYR A 243 -22.23 2.14 1.82
CA TYR A 243 -20.79 2.16 1.60
C TYR A 243 -20.08 3.08 2.61
N ILE A 244 -20.63 4.28 2.86
CA ILE A 244 -20.14 5.20 3.89
C ILE A 244 -20.24 4.58 5.28
N ALA A 245 -21.39 3.96 5.60
CA ALA A 245 -21.58 3.28 6.88
C ALA A 245 -20.56 2.15 7.10
N ALA A 246 -20.24 1.38 6.04
CA ALA A 246 -19.23 0.32 6.11
C ALA A 246 -17.83 0.87 6.35
N ILE A 247 -17.49 2.02 5.74
CA ILE A 247 -16.21 2.74 6.00
C ILE A 247 -16.14 3.22 7.44
N GLU A 248 -17.20 3.88 7.94
CA GLU A 248 -17.26 4.39 9.31
C GLU A 248 -17.18 3.25 10.34
N ALA A 249 -17.86 2.13 10.08
CA ALA A 249 -17.79 0.94 10.94
C ALA A 249 -16.38 0.32 10.92
N MET A 250 -15.68 0.32 9.78
CA MET A 250 -14.28 -0.10 9.70
C MET A 250 -13.37 0.84 10.49
N ASP A 251 -13.53 2.15 10.34
CA ASP A 251 -12.78 3.16 11.09
C ASP A 251 -12.96 3.00 12.61
N PHE A 252 -14.21 2.79 13.06
CA PHE A 252 -14.50 2.51 14.46
C PHE A 252 -13.71 1.28 14.96
N GLN A 253 -13.62 0.23 14.17
CA GLN A 253 -12.88 -0.97 14.50
C GLN A 253 -11.36 -0.76 14.45
N ILE A 254 -10.85 0.02 13.50
CA ILE A 254 -9.44 0.43 13.45
C ILE A 254 -9.07 1.20 14.72
N GLY A 255 -9.94 2.11 15.16
CA GLY A 255 -9.75 2.83 16.43
C GLY A 255 -9.64 1.91 17.63
N ARG A 256 -10.50 0.89 17.73
CA ARG A 256 -10.43 -0.15 18.79
C ARG A 256 -9.12 -0.94 18.72
N LEU A 257 -8.72 -1.35 17.51
CA LEU A 257 -7.49 -2.11 17.29
C LEU A 257 -6.26 -1.32 17.77
N ILE A 258 -6.12 -0.08 17.32
CA ILE A 258 -4.97 0.77 17.69
C ILE A 258 -4.96 1.05 19.21
N GLN A 259 -6.11 1.34 19.81
CA GLN A 259 -6.25 1.58 21.25
C GLN A 259 -5.93 0.34 22.10
N SER A 260 -6.04 -0.86 21.54
CA SER A 260 -5.72 -2.11 22.23
C SER A 260 -4.23 -2.43 22.31
N ILE A 261 -3.40 -1.74 21.52
CA ILE A 261 -1.94 -1.89 21.59
C ILE A 261 -1.47 -1.27 22.90
N ASP A 262 -0.74 -2.07 23.68
CA ASP A 262 -0.21 -1.64 24.98
C ASP A 262 0.53 -0.30 24.86
N ALA A 263 0.32 0.59 25.84
CA ALA A 263 0.93 1.92 25.87
C ALA A 263 2.48 1.87 25.84
N SER A 264 3.09 0.81 26.31
CA SER A 264 4.53 0.58 26.22
C SER A 264 5.01 0.17 24.83
N LYS A 265 4.10 -0.38 23.97
CA LYS A 265 4.42 -0.90 22.64
C LYS A 265 4.02 0.04 21.50
N ILE A 266 3.03 0.91 21.72
CA ILE A 266 2.49 1.76 20.63
C ILE A 266 3.56 2.69 20.02
N ASN A 267 4.47 3.23 20.83
CA ASN A 267 5.56 4.08 20.34
C ASN A 267 6.65 3.29 19.58
N ASN A 268 6.70 1.96 19.76
CA ASN A 268 7.55 1.05 18.99
C ASN A 268 6.72 0.27 17.93
N THR A 269 5.66 0.87 17.41
CA THR A 269 4.80 0.27 16.39
C THR A 269 4.69 1.18 15.18
N LEU A 270 5.11 0.70 14.01
CA LEU A 270 4.83 1.33 12.72
C LEU A 270 3.43 0.91 12.27
N ILE A 271 2.60 1.88 11.93
CA ILE A 271 1.25 1.65 11.39
C ILE A 271 1.23 2.14 9.94
N ILE A 272 0.88 1.25 9.03
CA ILE A 272 0.71 1.52 7.60
C ILE A 272 -0.75 1.27 7.25
N PHE A 273 -1.42 2.27 6.68
CA PHE A 273 -2.80 2.14 6.18
C PHE A 273 -2.83 2.35 4.67
N ILE A 274 -3.50 1.45 3.95
CA ILE A 274 -3.70 1.56 2.49
C ILE A 274 -5.12 1.16 2.07
N GLY A 275 -5.57 1.74 0.95
CA GLY A 275 -6.62 1.16 0.11
C GLY A 275 -5.99 0.23 -0.94
N ASP A 276 -6.50 -0.98 -1.11
CA ASP A 276 -5.89 -1.97 -2.02
C ASP A 276 -6.23 -1.75 -3.49
N ASN A 277 -7.31 -1.06 -3.79
CA ASN A 277 -7.70 -0.55 -5.12
C ASN A 277 -8.75 0.57 -4.98
N GLY A 278 -9.12 1.18 -6.09
CA GLY A 278 -10.06 2.28 -6.10
C GLY A 278 -11.49 1.91 -5.69
N THR A 279 -12.29 2.93 -5.43
CA THR A 279 -13.72 2.83 -5.08
C THR A 279 -14.50 2.09 -6.17
N PRO A 280 -15.44 1.20 -5.80
CA PRO A 280 -16.33 0.54 -6.76
C PRO A 280 -17.13 1.54 -7.60
N GLY A 281 -17.23 1.31 -8.92
CA GLY A 281 -17.86 2.25 -9.85
C GLY A 281 -19.31 2.61 -9.53
N MET A 282 -20.04 1.77 -8.78
CA MET A 282 -21.42 2.04 -8.36
C MET A 282 -21.54 3.19 -7.35
N VAL A 283 -20.49 3.39 -6.54
CA VAL A 283 -20.45 4.40 -5.47
C VAL A 283 -19.39 5.46 -5.70
N SER A 284 -18.53 5.30 -6.72
CA SER A 284 -17.46 6.24 -7.02
C SER A 284 -17.98 7.64 -7.28
N GLN A 285 -17.23 8.64 -6.80
CA GLN A 285 -17.59 10.05 -6.86
C GLN A 285 -16.80 10.79 -7.94
N SER A 286 -17.22 12.05 -8.22
CA SER A 286 -16.41 12.99 -8.98
C SER A 286 -15.05 13.19 -8.27
N PRO A 287 -13.94 13.32 -9.01
CA PRO A 287 -13.87 13.45 -10.48
C PRO A 287 -13.79 12.11 -11.24
N TYR A 288 -13.73 10.97 -10.56
CA TYR A 288 -13.47 9.67 -11.20
C TYR A 288 -14.69 9.08 -11.90
N GLY A 289 -15.81 8.91 -11.17
CA GLY A 289 -16.99 8.24 -11.67
C GLY A 289 -16.75 6.76 -12.05
N ARG A 290 -17.78 6.12 -12.56
CA ARG A 290 -17.78 4.67 -12.81
C ARG A 290 -16.68 4.17 -13.77
N GLN A 291 -16.29 4.99 -14.74
CA GLN A 291 -15.38 4.55 -15.81
C GLN A 291 -13.89 4.72 -15.48
N LYS A 292 -13.56 5.44 -14.41
CA LYS A 292 -12.18 5.74 -14.01
C LYS A 292 -11.86 5.31 -12.57
N SER A 293 -12.63 4.38 -12.03
CA SER A 293 -12.55 3.86 -10.67
C SER A 293 -12.04 2.41 -10.65
N LYS A 294 -12.31 1.65 -9.60
CA LYS A 294 -11.90 0.23 -9.45
C LYS A 294 -12.02 -0.55 -10.77
N GLY A 295 -11.03 -1.39 -11.06
CA GLY A 295 -10.98 -2.20 -12.29
C GLY A 295 -10.46 -1.45 -13.50
N THR A 296 -9.89 -0.26 -13.33
CA THR A 296 -9.31 0.53 -14.42
C THR A 296 -7.90 1.02 -14.10
N LEU A 297 -7.10 1.27 -15.13
CA LEU A 297 -5.75 1.85 -15.01
C LEU A 297 -5.76 3.37 -14.87
N PHE A 298 -6.91 4.02 -14.75
CA PHE A 298 -7.03 5.44 -14.46
C PHE A 298 -6.68 5.74 -12.99
N GLN A 299 -6.40 7.01 -12.67
CA GLN A 299 -6.00 7.43 -11.32
C GLN A 299 -6.98 6.94 -10.25
N GLY A 300 -8.30 7.04 -10.47
CA GLY A 300 -9.29 6.58 -9.50
C GLY A 300 -9.35 5.06 -9.30
N GLY A 301 -8.67 4.28 -10.15
CA GLY A 301 -8.55 2.82 -9.99
C GLY A 301 -7.28 2.38 -9.28
N ILE A 302 -6.18 3.14 -9.41
CA ILE A 302 -4.85 2.72 -8.97
C ILE A 302 -4.16 3.68 -7.99
N ASN A 303 -4.47 4.99 -8.01
CA ASN A 303 -3.87 5.95 -7.09
C ASN A 303 -4.70 6.04 -5.80
N ASN A 304 -4.36 5.24 -4.81
CA ASN A 304 -5.18 4.99 -3.64
C ASN A 304 -4.62 5.64 -2.37
N PRO A 305 -5.42 5.77 -1.30
CA PRO A 305 -4.93 6.36 -0.05
C PRO A 305 -3.85 5.50 0.58
N MET A 306 -2.83 6.18 1.12
CA MET A 306 -1.77 5.60 1.91
C MET A 306 -1.32 6.57 2.99
N PHE A 307 -1.22 6.07 4.23
CA PHE A 307 -0.71 6.79 5.39
C PHE A 307 0.27 5.92 6.16
N MET A 308 1.31 6.55 6.72
CA MET A 308 2.22 5.90 7.66
C MET A 308 2.35 6.74 8.92
N SER A 309 2.30 6.10 10.09
CA SER A 309 2.36 6.77 11.40
C SER A 309 3.02 5.86 12.43
N GLY A 310 3.56 6.44 13.50
CA GLY A 310 4.19 5.72 14.60
C GLY A 310 5.70 5.60 14.46
N PHE A 311 6.26 4.44 14.81
CA PHE A 311 7.70 4.23 14.85
C PHE A 311 8.40 4.59 13.54
N GLY A 312 9.49 5.35 13.62
CA GLY A 312 10.31 5.76 12.46
C GLY A 312 9.70 6.86 11.59
N VAL A 313 8.46 7.31 11.85
CA VAL A 313 7.82 8.38 11.07
C VAL A 313 8.09 9.74 11.73
N ASN A 314 9.14 10.41 11.29
CA ASN A 314 9.57 11.72 11.80
C ASN A 314 9.09 12.89 10.93
N ARG A 315 8.76 12.64 9.66
CA ARG A 315 8.11 13.62 8.78
C ARG A 315 6.60 13.56 8.92
N LEU A 316 5.98 14.73 8.98
CA LEU A 316 4.52 14.89 9.03
C LEU A 316 4.02 15.62 7.79
N GLY A 317 2.75 15.38 7.44
CA GLY A 317 2.08 16.08 6.36
C GLY A 317 1.98 15.25 5.08
N ILE A 318 2.30 15.85 3.93
CA ILE A 318 2.06 15.26 2.61
C ILE A 318 3.39 15.00 1.90
N ASP A 319 3.54 13.78 1.38
CA ASP A 319 4.61 13.37 0.48
C ASP A 319 4.05 13.18 -0.94
N ASN A 320 4.76 13.72 -1.95
CA ASN A 320 4.38 13.63 -3.36
C ASN A 320 5.25 12.67 -4.18
N ASN A 321 6.15 11.95 -3.54
CA ASN A 321 6.96 10.94 -4.21
C ASN A 321 6.10 9.83 -4.82
N LEU A 322 6.63 9.21 -5.85
CA LEU A 322 5.98 8.10 -6.53
C LEU A 322 6.26 6.81 -5.76
N ILE A 323 5.21 6.15 -5.29
CA ILE A 323 5.30 4.90 -4.51
C ILE A 323 4.50 3.80 -5.22
N ASN A 324 5.14 2.67 -5.47
CA ASN A 324 4.48 1.47 -5.97
C ASN A 324 4.11 0.52 -4.82
N THR A 325 3.15 -0.34 -5.03
CA THR A 325 2.75 -1.36 -4.04
C THR A 325 3.91 -2.23 -3.57
N CYS A 326 4.80 -2.66 -4.47
CA CYS A 326 5.97 -3.48 -4.14
C CYS A 326 6.98 -2.77 -3.24
N ASP A 327 6.98 -1.43 -3.19
CA ASP A 327 7.88 -0.66 -2.33
C ASP A 327 7.55 -0.82 -0.84
N ILE A 328 6.27 -1.06 -0.51
CA ILE A 328 5.84 -1.37 0.86
C ILE A 328 6.49 -2.65 1.36
N PHE A 329 6.60 -3.68 0.50
CA PHE A 329 7.32 -4.93 0.82
C PHE A 329 8.76 -4.64 1.24
N SER A 330 9.51 -3.90 0.41
CA SER A 330 10.92 -3.56 0.66
C SER A 330 11.07 -2.72 1.93
N THR A 331 10.19 -1.74 2.13
CA THR A 331 10.21 -0.88 3.32
C THR A 331 9.93 -1.65 4.60
N ILE A 332 8.97 -2.59 4.58
CA ILE A 332 8.69 -3.44 5.74
C ILE A 332 9.89 -4.36 6.04
N LEU A 333 10.54 -4.92 5.02
CA LEU A 333 11.72 -5.77 5.22
C LEU A 333 12.90 -4.98 5.81
N GLU A 334 13.16 -3.78 5.30
CA GLU A 334 14.25 -2.94 5.80
C GLU A 334 14.01 -2.56 7.27
N ILE A 335 12.81 -2.08 7.62
CA ILE A 335 12.49 -1.70 9.02
C ILE A 335 12.47 -2.91 9.96
N ALA A 336 12.19 -4.10 9.45
CA ALA A 336 12.31 -5.35 10.20
C ALA A 336 13.76 -5.80 10.38
N GLY A 337 14.73 -5.15 9.73
CA GLY A 337 16.16 -5.45 9.83
C GLY A 337 16.66 -6.52 8.87
N SER A 338 15.99 -6.73 7.75
CA SER A 338 16.45 -7.63 6.68
C SER A 338 17.41 -6.90 5.75
N ASP A 339 18.49 -7.56 5.37
CA ASP A 339 19.42 -7.09 4.33
C ASP A 339 18.95 -7.41 2.89
N GLN A 340 17.83 -8.13 2.75
CA GLN A 340 17.29 -8.57 1.46
C GLN A 340 16.19 -7.64 0.89
N TYR A 341 16.02 -6.47 1.45
CA TYR A 341 14.93 -5.56 1.06
C TYR A 341 15.00 -5.06 -0.40
N ASP A 342 16.19 -5.02 -1.02
CA ASP A 342 16.41 -4.61 -2.42
C ASP A 342 16.39 -5.78 -3.42
N SER A 343 16.02 -6.98 -3.00
CA SER A 343 16.14 -8.18 -3.83
C SER A 343 15.00 -8.36 -4.84
N MET A 344 13.96 -7.52 -4.80
CA MET A 344 12.74 -7.59 -5.62
C MET A 344 12.57 -6.34 -6.51
N ASP A 345 11.37 -6.14 -7.09
CA ASP A 345 11.05 -4.95 -7.89
C ASP A 345 10.77 -3.71 -7.01
N GLY A 346 10.45 -3.94 -5.74
CA GLY A 346 10.23 -2.91 -4.75
C GLY A 346 11.54 -2.19 -4.41
N LYS A 347 11.42 -0.91 -4.12
CA LYS A 347 12.49 -0.07 -3.58
C LYS A 347 12.02 0.46 -2.23
N SER A 348 12.82 0.27 -1.18
CA SER A 348 12.46 0.83 0.12
C SER A 348 12.40 2.35 0.08
N PHE A 349 11.41 2.91 0.75
CA PHE A 349 11.25 4.35 0.97
C PHE A 349 11.33 4.69 2.47
N LEU A 350 11.98 3.85 3.27
CA LEU A 350 12.12 4.06 4.71
C LEU A 350 12.72 5.44 5.02
N GLU A 351 13.71 5.87 4.25
CA GLU A 351 14.35 7.18 4.40
C GLU A 351 13.38 8.35 4.18
N LEU A 352 12.31 8.20 3.36
CA LEU A 352 11.27 9.21 3.19
C LEU A 352 10.50 9.51 4.48
N LEU A 353 10.51 8.62 5.45
CA LEU A 353 9.87 8.86 6.73
C LEU A 353 10.62 9.89 7.58
N GLU A 354 11.88 10.19 7.23
CA GLU A 354 12.75 11.13 7.93
C GLU A 354 13.06 12.38 7.10
N ILE A 355 13.44 12.21 5.82
CA ILE A 355 13.86 13.30 4.95
C ILE A 355 13.11 13.25 3.62
N ASP A 356 13.01 14.40 2.95
CA ASP A 356 12.42 14.51 1.62
C ASP A 356 13.50 14.31 0.55
N TYR A 357 13.34 13.31 -0.32
CA TYR A 357 14.20 13.07 -1.48
C TYR A 357 13.40 12.46 -2.63
N GLU A 358 13.94 12.48 -3.84
CA GLU A 358 13.30 11.83 -4.99
C GLU A 358 13.47 10.31 -4.91
N HIS A 359 12.38 9.60 -4.56
CA HIS A 359 12.39 8.14 -4.38
C HIS A 359 12.42 7.38 -5.71
N ARG A 360 11.43 7.61 -6.58
CA ARG A 360 11.29 6.96 -7.88
C ARG A 360 11.05 7.97 -8.98
N LYS A 361 11.59 7.69 -10.18
CA LYS A 361 11.27 8.45 -11.39
C LYS A 361 9.98 7.98 -12.06
N PHE A 362 9.59 6.73 -11.85
CA PHE A 362 8.45 6.12 -12.52
C PHE A 362 7.61 5.28 -11.59
N GLN A 363 6.28 5.32 -11.82
CA GLN A 363 5.32 4.39 -11.25
C GLN A 363 4.78 3.47 -12.34
N TYR A 364 4.46 2.24 -11.97
CA TYR A 364 3.94 1.23 -12.86
C TYR A 364 2.76 0.49 -12.24
N SER A 365 1.77 0.18 -13.07
CA SER A 365 0.67 -0.73 -12.74
C SER A 365 0.18 -1.44 -14.00
N GLU A 366 -0.57 -2.52 -13.84
CA GLU A 366 -1.07 -3.31 -14.94
C GLU A 366 -2.37 -4.03 -14.59
N MET A 367 -3.04 -4.55 -15.59
CA MET A 367 -4.21 -5.40 -15.43
C MET A 367 -4.35 -6.37 -16.60
N GLN A 368 -4.95 -7.50 -16.32
CA GLN A 368 -5.44 -8.40 -17.34
C GLN A 368 -6.98 -8.38 -17.37
N ASN A 369 -7.54 -8.36 -18.56
CA ASN A 369 -8.96 -8.53 -18.79
C ASN A 369 -9.17 -9.65 -19.83
N GLY A 370 -9.58 -10.81 -19.35
CA GLY A 370 -9.57 -12.04 -20.17
C GLY A 370 -8.16 -12.38 -20.61
N THR A 371 -7.90 -12.39 -21.92
CA THR A 371 -6.57 -12.63 -22.51
C THR A 371 -5.81 -11.35 -22.84
N GLN A 372 -6.37 -10.18 -22.57
CA GLN A 372 -5.79 -8.89 -22.94
C GLN A 372 -5.10 -8.24 -21.75
N ASN A 373 -3.81 -7.97 -21.92
CA ASN A 373 -3.01 -7.26 -20.94
C ASN A 373 -2.94 -5.77 -21.27
N SER A 374 -3.12 -4.94 -20.26
CA SER A 374 -2.92 -3.50 -20.34
C SER A 374 -1.94 -3.08 -19.25
N LYS A 375 -1.10 -2.09 -19.56
CA LYS A 375 -0.07 -1.57 -18.66
C LYS A 375 -0.19 -0.06 -18.55
N THR A 376 0.28 0.51 -17.46
CA THR A 376 0.40 1.96 -17.31
C THR A 376 1.69 2.33 -16.60
N ILE A 377 2.25 3.46 -17.02
CA ILE A 377 3.46 4.05 -16.44
C ILE A 377 3.30 5.56 -16.34
N SER A 378 3.88 6.16 -15.31
CA SER A 378 3.91 7.61 -15.13
C SER A 378 5.24 8.06 -14.56
N ASN A 379 5.69 9.26 -14.95
CA ASN A 379 6.81 9.98 -14.33
C ASN A 379 6.31 11.09 -13.37
N GLY A 380 5.06 11.00 -12.91
CA GLY A 380 4.43 12.00 -12.04
C GLY A 380 3.80 13.18 -12.79
N ASN A 381 4.36 13.61 -13.91
CA ASN A 381 3.82 14.69 -14.74
C ASN A 381 3.00 14.18 -15.93
N TYR A 382 3.43 13.08 -16.53
CA TYR A 382 2.76 12.44 -17.66
C TYR A 382 2.47 10.98 -17.36
N LYS A 383 1.42 10.46 -17.99
CA LYS A 383 1.01 9.06 -17.86
C LYS A 383 0.65 8.47 -19.20
N LEU A 384 1.16 7.26 -19.42
CA LEU A 384 0.84 6.42 -20.56
C LEU A 384 0.06 5.19 -20.10
N ILE A 385 -1.11 4.93 -20.72
CA ILE A 385 -1.86 3.68 -20.58
C ILE A 385 -1.78 2.94 -21.92
N ARG A 386 -1.11 1.81 -21.94
CA ARG A 386 -1.02 0.93 -23.11
C ARG A 386 -2.08 -0.15 -23.05
N LYS A 387 -2.93 -0.20 -24.09
CA LYS A 387 -3.94 -1.24 -24.30
C LYS A 387 -3.60 -1.99 -25.59
N PRO A 388 -4.15 -3.19 -25.82
CA PRO A 388 -3.84 -3.99 -27.01
C PRO A 388 -3.98 -3.25 -28.36
N ASN A 389 -4.93 -2.33 -28.46
CA ASN A 389 -5.26 -1.66 -29.71
C ASN A 389 -5.15 -0.13 -29.68
N THR A 390 -4.80 0.45 -28.54
CA THR A 390 -4.72 1.92 -28.41
C THR A 390 -3.92 2.32 -27.20
N ASP A 391 -3.12 3.36 -27.36
CA ASP A 391 -2.43 4.04 -26.26
C ASP A 391 -3.21 5.31 -25.88
N LEU A 392 -3.32 5.55 -24.56
CA LEU A 392 -3.85 6.80 -24.01
C LEU A 392 -2.71 7.52 -23.32
N PHE A 393 -2.56 8.81 -23.58
CA PHE A 393 -1.48 9.63 -23.01
C PHE A 393 -2.06 10.89 -22.36
N PHE A 394 -1.66 11.19 -21.13
CA PHE A 394 -2.21 12.24 -20.30
C PHE A 394 -1.13 13.13 -19.70
N ASP A 395 -1.42 14.43 -19.59
CA ASP A 395 -0.65 15.40 -18.81
C ASP A 395 -1.26 15.49 -17.41
N LEU A 396 -0.74 14.70 -16.46
CA LEU A 396 -1.26 14.66 -15.09
C LEU A 396 -1.03 15.96 -14.32
N LYS A 397 -0.05 16.77 -14.72
CA LYS A 397 0.22 18.05 -14.07
C LYS A 397 -0.92 19.04 -14.28
N ASN A 398 -1.51 19.07 -15.49
CA ASN A 398 -2.58 20.00 -15.87
C ASN A 398 -3.95 19.33 -15.88
N ASP A 399 -4.01 18.01 -15.98
CA ASP A 399 -5.21 17.16 -15.98
C ASP A 399 -5.01 15.93 -15.07
N PRO A 400 -4.99 16.12 -13.74
CA PRO A 400 -4.73 15.01 -12.80
C PRO A 400 -5.79 13.92 -12.82
N TYR A 401 -6.92 14.16 -13.47
CA TYR A 401 -8.05 13.23 -13.54
C TYR A 401 -8.27 12.63 -14.94
N GLU A 402 -7.30 12.82 -15.84
CA GLU A 402 -7.26 12.14 -17.14
C GLU A 402 -8.50 12.39 -18.00
N ASN A 403 -9.01 13.64 -18.01
CA ASN A 403 -10.17 14.02 -18.79
C ASN A 403 -9.84 14.25 -20.28
N ASN A 404 -8.59 14.63 -20.58
CA ASN A 404 -8.13 14.97 -21.91
C ASN A 404 -7.01 14.00 -22.34
N ASN A 405 -7.39 13.01 -23.15
CA ASN A 405 -6.39 12.18 -23.79
C ASN A 405 -5.68 12.97 -24.90
N LEU A 406 -4.39 13.24 -24.73
CA LEU A 406 -3.57 13.95 -25.72
C LEU A 406 -3.36 13.11 -26.99
N GLY A 407 -3.58 11.79 -26.90
CA GLY A 407 -3.21 10.85 -27.96
C GLY A 407 -1.69 10.72 -28.09
N VAL A 408 -1.25 10.08 -29.16
CA VAL A 408 0.18 9.85 -29.45
C VAL A 408 0.66 10.55 -30.73
N LEU A 409 -0.28 11.28 -31.38
CA LEU A 409 -0.03 12.06 -32.59
C LEU A 409 -0.06 13.56 -32.26
N ASN A 410 0.43 14.45 -32.98
CA ASN A 410 0.30 15.92 -32.85
C ASN A 410 0.75 16.48 -31.47
N LEU A 411 1.70 15.83 -30.83
CA LEU A 411 2.27 16.27 -29.56
C LEU A 411 3.29 17.40 -29.76
N ASN A 412 3.36 18.33 -28.80
CA ASN A 412 4.45 19.30 -28.76
C ASN A 412 5.79 18.62 -28.36
N SER A 413 6.89 19.38 -28.36
CA SER A 413 8.22 18.81 -28.14
C SER A 413 8.40 18.20 -26.75
N SER A 414 7.84 18.81 -25.70
CA SER A 414 7.94 18.29 -24.33
C SER A 414 7.07 17.04 -24.12
N GLU A 415 5.85 17.05 -24.63
CA GLU A 415 4.94 15.90 -24.60
C GLU A 415 5.54 14.70 -25.35
N LYS A 416 6.11 14.94 -26.54
CA LYS A 416 6.78 13.91 -27.33
C LYS A 416 8.00 13.33 -26.63
N SER A 417 8.80 14.16 -25.94
CA SER A 417 9.93 13.71 -25.14
C SER A 417 9.46 12.83 -23.98
N ALA A 418 8.45 13.28 -23.24
CA ALA A 418 7.88 12.50 -22.13
C ALA A 418 7.26 11.17 -22.60
N LEU A 419 6.52 11.16 -23.72
CA LEU A 419 5.98 9.93 -24.28
C LEU A 419 7.08 8.93 -24.65
N ASN A 420 8.15 9.38 -25.30
CA ASN A 420 9.28 8.51 -25.66
C ASN A 420 10.00 7.95 -24.42
N GLU A 421 10.16 8.76 -23.36
CA GLU A 421 10.72 8.32 -22.09
C GLU A 421 9.84 7.20 -21.47
N LEU A 422 8.52 7.42 -21.36
CA LEU A 422 7.60 6.43 -20.81
C LEU A 422 7.52 5.14 -21.65
N LEU A 423 7.58 5.26 -22.99
CA LEU A 423 7.63 4.12 -23.89
C LEU A 423 8.92 3.31 -23.69
N SER A 424 10.05 3.98 -23.56
CA SER A 424 11.33 3.31 -23.29
C SER A 424 11.31 2.59 -21.94
N GLU A 425 10.81 3.26 -20.89
CA GLU A 425 10.85 2.70 -19.55
C GLU A 425 9.88 1.53 -19.36
N ILE A 426 8.66 1.59 -19.93
CA ILE A 426 7.69 0.49 -19.81
C ILE A 426 8.16 -0.82 -20.48
N GLU A 427 9.07 -0.73 -21.47
CA GLU A 427 9.70 -1.89 -22.10
C GLU A 427 10.89 -2.43 -21.29
N ASN A 428 11.47 -1.62 -20.39
CA ASN A 428 12.55 -2.02 -19.47
C ASN A 428 12.03 -2.78 -18.27
N ILE A 429 10.76 -2.60 -17.91
CA ILE A 429 10.11 -3.35 -16.82
C ILE A 429 9.88 -4.79 -17.27
N LYS A 430 10.74 -5.73 -16.77
CA LYS A 430 10.79 -7.14 -17.16
C LYS A 430 10.61 -8.05 -15.96
#